data_719f30dbba1b6f2298692c415970dd7b
#
_entry.id   719f30dbba1b6f2298692c415970dd7b
#
_cell.length_a   1.000
_cell.length_b   1.000
_cell.length_c   1.000
_cell.angle_alpha   90.00
_cell.angle_beta   90.00
_cell.angle_gamma   90.00
#
_symmetry.space_group_name_H-M   'P 1'
#
loop_
_entity.id
_entity.type
_entity.pdbx_description
1 polymer ?
#
loop_
_entity_poly.entity_id
_entity_poly.type
_entity_poly.pdbx_seq_one_letter_code
_entity_poly.pdbx_strand_id
1 'polypeptide(L)'
;VTWKAADSAALAKVVATSPSAATFGPTVTSWATSAKPAASDLFALKAYDAVGNTAAASVTRKPSIIQETSTTRTGTWTRKSSSSYLGGYSYSSSSAKASISWTFTGRSVAWIVSRASTSGQAYVYVDGTKAATVDLKSSTTQYRQAIWTKSWSSSGKHTVKIVVVGTSGRPAVTTDGIAIIG
;
A
#
# COMPACT_ATOMS: atom_id res chain seq x y z
N VAL A 1 3.17 -10.68 -2.87
CA VAL A 1 4.36 -11.54 -2.75
C VAL A 1 4.95 -11.74 -4.14
N THR A 2 6.24 -11.56 -4.28
CA THR A 2 6.98 -11.84 -5.52
C THR A 2 8.13 -12.81 -5.20
N TRP A 3 8.50 -13.65 -6.17
CA TRP A 3 9.62 -14.59 -6.03
C TRP A 3 10.39 -14.73 -7.34
N LYS A 4 11.58 -15.28 -7.22
CA LYS A 4 12.35 -15.79 -8.34
C LYS A 4 12.67 -17.25 -8.03
N ALA A 5 12.28 -18.15 -8.91
CA ALA A 5 12.64 -19.57 -8.84
C ALA A 5 13.27 -19.96 -10.18
N ALA A 6 14.35 -20.72 -10.13
CA ALA A 6 15.04 -21.27 -11.30
C ALA A 6 15.65 -22.61 -10.91
N ASP A 7 15.68 -23.53 -11.87
CA ASP A 7 16.29 -24.83 -11.73
C ASP A 7 16.88 -25.32 -13.06
N SER A 8 17.96 -26.11 -13.02
CA SER A 8 18.59 -26.70 -14.21
C SER A 8 17.74 -27.81 -14.86
N ALA A 9 16.88 -28.46 -14.07
CA ALA A 9 15.97 -29.53 -14.53
C ALA A 9 14.59 -29.03 -14.95
N ALA A 10 14.42 -27.72 -15.14
CA ALA A 10 13.18 -27.00 -15.37
C ALA A 10 12.23 -26.95 -14.15
N LEU A 11 11.76 -25.77 -13.82
CA LEU A 11 10.76 -25.55 -12.79
C LEU A 11 9.40 -26.11 -13.25
N ALA A 12 8.77 -26.97 -12.43
CA ALA A 12 7.45 -27.54 -12.73
C ALA A 12 6.32 -26.67 -12.15
N LYS A 13 6.43 -26.28 -10.88
CA LYS A 13 5.41 -25.45 -10.19
C LYS A 13 5.98 -24.77 -8.95
N VAL A 14 5.26 -23.75 -8.47
CA VAL A 14 5.45 -23.15 -7.14
C VAL A 14 4.16 -23.28 -6.36
N VAL A 15 4.25 -23.73 -5.11
CA VAL A 15 3.10 -23.89 -4.22
C VAL A 15 3.24 -22.93 -3.05
N ALA A 16 2.24 -22.09 -2.82
CA ALA A 16 2.11 -21.34 -1.59
C ALA A 16 1.49 -22.24 -0.51
N THR A 17 2.07 -22.22 0.69
CA THR A 17 1.59 -23.00 1.84
C THR A 17 1.08 -22.08 2.96
N SER A 18 1.43 -20.82 2.94
CA SER A 18 0.96 -19.81 3.90
C SER A 18 0.94 -18.42 3.23
N PRO A 19 -0.01 -17.53 3.57
CA PRO A 19 -1.12 -17.63 4.54
C PRO A 19 -2.28 -18.49 4.03
N SER A 20 -2.31 -18.86 2.75
CA SER A 20 -3.29 -19.75 2.14
C SER A 20 -2.62 -20.64 1.09
N ALA A 21 -3.18 -21.82 0.86
CA ALA A 21 -2.68 -22.70 -0.17
C ALA A 21 -3.03 -22.18 -1.58
N ALA A 22 -2.06 -22.17 -2.48
CA ALA A 22 -2.25 -21.89 -3.90
C ALA A 22 -1.15 -22.55 -4.72
N THR A 23 -1.44 -22.93 -5.98
CA THR A 23 -0.47 -23.54 -6.90
C THR A 23 -0.32 -22.66 -8.13
N PHE A 24 0.92 -22.43 -8.53
CA PHE A 24 1.30 -21.56 -9.64
C PHE A 24 2.14 -22.36 -10.66
N GLY A 25 1.92 -22.07 -11.94
CA GLY A 25 2.77 -22.60 -12.99
C GLY A 25 4.20 -22.04 -12.95
N PRO A 26 5.13 -22.65 -13.73
CA PRO A 26 6.56 -22.35 -13.65
C PRO A 26 6.92 -20.91 -14.08
N THR A 27 6.08 -20.25 -14.85
CA THR A 27 6.32 -18.87 -15.33
C THR A 27 5.74 -17.80 -14.42
N VAL A 28 4.92 -18.17 -13.43
CA VAL A 28 4.32 -17.22 -12.50
C VAL A 28 5.36 -16.81 -11.45
N THR A 29 5.51 -15.52 -11.24
CA THR A 29 6.52 -14.94 -10.31
C THR A 29 5.91 -14.04 -9.24
N SER A 30 4.58 -13.98 -9.17
CA SER A 30 3.89 -13.13 -8.19
C SER A 30 2.55 -13.73 -7.75
N TRP A 31 2.14 -13.37 -6.55
CA TRP A 31 0.88 -13.77 -5.94
C TRP A 31 0.28 -12.61 -5.15
N ALA A 32 -0.97 -12.26 -5.47
CA ALA A 32 -1.75 -11.32 -4.67
C ALA A 32 -2.46 -12.11 -3.56
N THR A 33 -2.23 -11.74 -2.32
CA THR A 33 -2.85 -12.37 -1.15
C THR A 33 -3.10 -11.35 -0.07
N SER A 34 -3.99 -11.68 0.88
CA SER A 34 -4.33 -10.81 2.00
C SER A 34 -3.38 -11.03 3.18
N ALA A 35 -3.17 -9.95 3.93
CA ALA A 35 -2.44 -9.96 5.19
C ALA A 35 -3.30 -9.26 6.27
N LYS A 36 -3.19 -9.69 7.52
CA LYS A 36 -3.93 -9.10 8.64
C LYS A 36 -3.13 -7.95 9.26
N PRO A 37 -3.67 -6.72 9.32
CA PRO A 37 -3.00 -5.63 10.01
C PRO A 37 -2.70 -5.98 11.48
N ALA A 38 -1.52 -5.57 11.95
CA ALA A 38 -0.98 -5.80 13.30
C ALA A 38 -0.67 -7.27 13.68
N ALA A 39 -0.95 -8.24 12.80
CA ALA A 39 -0.53 -9.63 12.94
C ALA A 39 0.80 -9.89 12.22
N SER A 40 1.54 -10.89 12.69
CA SER A 40 2.69 -11.40 11.95
C SER A 40 2.23 -12.49 11.00
N ASP A 41 2.23 -12.20 9.70
CA ASP A 41 1.83 -13.14 8.67
C ASP A 41 3.05 -13.83 8.06
N LEU A 42 3.03 -15.15 8.05
CA LEU A 42 4.02 -15.97 7.36
C LEU A 42 3.62 -16.11 5.89
N PHE A 43 4.52 -15.82 4.98
CA PHE A 43 4.41 -16.12 3.55
C PHE A 43 5.44 -17.21 3.22
N ALA A 44 4.95 -18.38 2.84
CA ALA A 44 5.80 -19.54 2.57
C ALA A 44 5.48 -20.13 1.20
N LEU A 45 6.54 -20.41 0.44
CA LEU A 45 6.49 -20.97 -0.90
C LEU A 45 7.37 -22.21 -0.97
N LYS A 46 6.97 -23.20 -1.78
CA LYS A 46 7.74 -24.38 -2.13
C LYS A 46 7.78 -24.55 -3.64
N ALA A 47 8.95 -24.53 -4.22
CA ALA A 47 9.17 -24.79 -5.63
C ALA A 47 9.40 -26.29 -5.87
N TYR A 48 8.98 -26.78 -7.00
CA TYR A 48 9.16 -28.16 -7.45
C TYR A 48 9.74 -28.14 -8.87
N ASP A 49 10.76 -28.94 -9.11
CA ASP A 49 11.26 -29.20 -10.45
C ASP A 49 10.50 -30.36 -11.15
N ALA A 50 10.85 -30.62 -12.39
CA ALA A 50 10.22 -31.67 -13.21
C ALA A 50 10.58 -33.09 -12.76
N VAL A 51 11.64 -33.28 -11.97
CA VAL A 51 12.11 -34.58 -11.48
C VAL A 51 11.79 -34.85 -10.01
N GLY A 52 11.06 -33.90 -9.37
CA GLY A 52 10.51 -34.06 -8.03
C GLY A 52 11.34 -33.46 -6.89
N ASN A 53 12.47 -32.78 -7.18
CA ASN A 53 13.21 -32.06 -6.16
C ASN A 53 12.43 -30.82 -5.73
N THR A 54 12.73 -30.32 -4.53
CA THR A 54 12.01 -29.18 -3.96
C THR A 54 12.94 -28.21 -3.25
N ALA A 55 12.61 -26.91 -3.35
CA ALA A 55 13.20 -25.84 -2.56
C ALA A 55 12.10 -25.02 -1.89
N ALA A 56 12.34 -24.59 -0.65
CA ALA A 56 11.37 -23.78 0.11
C ALA A 56 11.97 -22.44 0.51
N ALA A 57 11.13 -21.41 0.53
CA ALA A 57 11.45 -20.09 1.06
C ALA A 57 10.28 -19.54 1.84
N SER A 58 10.57 -18.81 2.91
CA SER A 58 9.55 -18.14 3.69
C SER A 58 10.01 -16.78 4.18
N VAL A 59 9.03 -15.91 4.46
CA VAL A 59 9.26 -14.60 5.06
C VAL A 59 8.07 -14.22 5.93
N THR A 60 8.35 -13.71 7.11
CA THR A 60 7.32 -13.13 7.99
C THR A 60 7.25 -11.62 7.76
N ARG A 61 6.04 -11.09 7.67
CA ARG A 61 5.77 -9.65 7.57
C ARG A 61 4.69 -9.26 8.56
N LYS A 62 4.82 -8.06 9.10
CA LYS A 62 3.83 -7.46 10.00
C LYS A 62 3.26 -6.20 9.36
N PRO A 63 2.14 -6.28 8.61
CA PRO A 63 1.45 -5.11 8.11
C PRO A 63 0.91 -4.28 9.27
N SER A 64 0.99 -2.96 9.17
CA SER A 64 0.45 -2.04 10.15
C SER A 64 -0.28 -0.90 9.45
N ILE A 65 -1.32 -0.38 10.11
CA ILE A 65 -2.05 0.80 9.64
C ILE A 65 -1.66 1.98 10.53
N ILE A 66 -1.30 3.09 9.92
CA ILE A 66 -1.08 4.36 10.62
C ILE A 66 -2.17 5.32 10.17
N GLN A 67 -3.03 5.66 11.12
CA GLN A 67 -4.14 6.57 10.89
C GLN A 67 -3.65 8.00 10.68
N GLU A 68 -4.46 8.81 10.03
CA GLU A 68 -4.19 10.23 9.79
C GLU A 68 -4.25 11.10 11.06
N THR A 69 -4.66 10.54 12.20
CA THR A 69 -4.56 11.22 13.51
C THR A 69 -3.13 11.40 13.99
N SER A 70 -2.23 10.48 13.63
CA SER A 70 -0.81 10.50 14.01
C SER A 70 0.03 11.24 12.96
N THR A 71 -0.46 12.39 12.47
CA THR A 71 0.15 13.13 11.36
C THR A 71 0.50 14.57 11.74
N THR A 72 1.47 15.14 11.01
CA THR A 72 1.67 16.59 10.94
C THR A 72 0.88 17.13 9.77
N ARG A 73 0.07 18.18 10.02
CA ARG A 73 -0.78 18.82 9.00
C ARG A 73 -0.47 20.32 8.88
N THR A 74 -0.55 20.82 7.65
CA THR A 74 -0.51 22.26 7.37
C THR A 74 -1.70 22.62 6.48
N GLY A 75 -2.19 23.84 6.62
CA GLY A 75 -3.41 24.30 5.95
C GLY A 75 -4.69 23.70 6.58
N THR A 76 -5.81 23.86 5.89
CA THR A 76 -7.13 23.47 6.41
C THR A 76 -7.43 22.02 6.06
N TRP A 77 -7.68 21.21 7.09
CA TRP A 77 -8.14 19.82 6.96
C TRP A 77 -9.39 19.62 7.81
N THR A 78 -10.43 19.04 7.22
CA THR A 78 -11.69 18.72 7.91
C THR A 78 -11.74 17.23 8.18
N ARG A 79 -12.01 16.86 9.44
CA ARG A 79 -12.27 15.47 9.82
C ARG A 79 -13.67 15.08 9.36
N LYS A 80 -13.78 13.90 8.73
CA LYS A 80 -15.04 13.27 8.33
C LYS A 80 -15.17 11.94 9.05
N SER A 81 -16.38 11.60 9.52
CA SER A 81 -16.67 10.35 10.22
C SER A 81 -17.62 9.50 9.39
N SER A 82 -17.32 8.22 9.23
CA SER A 82 -18.16 7.21 8.58
C SER A 82 -17.56 5.83 8.83
N SER A 83 -18.40 4.81 8.96
CA SER A 83 -17.97 3.40 9.02
C SER A 83 -17.29 2.92 7.73
N SER A 84 -17.45 3.65 6.62
CA SER A 84 -16.75 3.38 5.36
C SER A 84 -15.28 3.73 5.39
N TYR A 85 -14.85 4.63 6.28
CA TYR A 85 -13.44 5.00 6.43
C TYR A 85 -12.66 3.98 7.28
N LEU A 86 -11.38 3.91 7.07
CA LEU A 86 -10.47 3.12 7.88
C LEU A 86 -10.43 3.69 9.31
N GLY A 87 -10.71 2.86 10.32
CA GLY A 87 -10.83 3.35 11.69
C GLY A 87 -12.00 4.30 11.97
N GLY A 88 -12.96 4.45 11.04
CA GLY A 88 -14.19 5.21 11.22
C GLY A 88 -14.13 6.69 10.90
N TYR A 89 -12.99 7.23 10.44
CA TYR A 89 -12.82 8.64 10.06
C TYR A 89 -11.71 8.83 9.04
N SER A 90 -11.69 10.00 8.41
CA SER A 90 -10.68 10.44 7.44
C SER A 90 -10.46 11.94 7.56
N TYR A 91 -9.41 12.47 6.95
CA TYR A 91 -9.21 13.91 6.76
C TYR A 91 -9.34 14.30 5.30
N SER A 92 -10.09 15.39 5.04
CA SER A 92 -10.30 15.93 3.71
C SER A 92 -9.88 17.39 3.64
N SER A 93 -9.24 17.77 2.54
CA SER A 93 -8.91 19.16 2.23
C SER A 93 -9.17 19.48 0.77
N SER A 94 -9.67 20.69 0.51
CA SER A 94 -9.80 21.28 -0.83
C SER A 94 -8.86 22.48 -1.02
N SER A 95 -8.08 22.81 0.00
CA SER A 95 -7.16 23.97 -0.02
C SER A 95 -5.87 23.59 -0.74
N ALA A 96 -5.57 24.26 -1.84
CA ALA A 96 -4.30 24.09 -2.54
C ALA A 96 -3.12 24.29 -1.58
N LYS A 97 -2.07 23.48 -1.72
CA LYS A 97 -0.87 23.46 -0.88
C LYS A 97 -1.09 22.96 0.57
N ALA A 98 -2.33 22.71 1.02
CA ALA A 98 -2.54 22.00 2.28
C ALA A 98 -1.80 20.66 2.25
N SER A 99 -1.17 20.28 3.36
CA SER A 99 -0.39 19.04 3.40
C SER A 99 -0.63 18.22 4.66
N ILE A 100 -0.43 16.92 4.55
CA ILE A 100 -0.47 15.95 5.64
C ILE A 100 0.71 14.98 5.48
N SER A 101 1.38 14.61 6.58
CA SER A 101 2.55 13.75 6.52
C SER A 101 2.61 12.75 7.65
N TRP A 102 3.14 11.55 7.34
CA TRP A 102 3.43 10.47 8.26
C TRP A 102 4.94 10.18 8.26
N THR A 103 5.49 9.95 9.45
CA THR A 103 6.83 9.38 9.61
C THR A 103 6.68 7.97 10.17
N PHE A 104 7.36 7.00 9.57
CA PHE A 104 7.27 5.59 9.95
C PHE A 104 8.61 4.89 9.74
N THR A 105 8.75 3.71 10.32
CA THR A 105 9.84 2.77 10.01
C THR A 105 9.25 1.56 9.30
N GLY A 106 9.77 1.24 8.12
CA GLY A 106 9.25 0.13 7.32
C GLY A 106 10.00 -0.01 6.01
N ARG A 107 9.67 -1.07 5.27
CA ARG A 107 10.21 -1.36 3.94
C ARG A 107 9.22 -1.15 2.81
N SER A 108 7.96 -0.90 3.13
CA SER A 108 6.98 -0.50 2.12
C SER A 108 5.85 0.31 2.74
N VAL A 109 5.20 1.10 1.91
CA VAL A 109 4.08 1.95 2.26
C VAL A 109 3.05 1.95 1.14
N ALA A 110 1.78 1.99 1.53
CA ALA A 110 0.65 2.28 0.65
C ALA A 110 -0.12 3.48 1.21
N TRP A 111 -0.43 4.46 0.37
CA TRP A 111 -1.30 5.57 0.73
C TRP A 111 -2.76 5.17 0.50
N ILE A 112 -3.58 5.25 1.55
CA ILE A 112 -4.99 4.88 1.55
C ILE A 112 -5.86 6.14 1.46
N VAL A 113 -6.85 6.10 0.58
CA VAL A 113 -7.70 7.26 0.26
C VAL A 113 -9.16 6.86 0.06
N SER A 114 -10.03 7.87 0.05
CA SER A 114 -11.35 7.78 -0.58
C SER A 114 -11.33 8.56 -1.89
N ARG A 115 -12.03 8.04 -2.89
CA ARG A 115 -12.11 8.57 -4.26
C ARG A 115 -13.56 8.86 -4.64
N ALA A 116 -13.76 9.90 -5.44
CA ALA A 116 -15.08 10.28 -5.96
C ALA A 116 -14.91 11.14 -7.22
N SER A 117 -16.03 11.51 -7.88
CA SER A 117 -16.02 12.41 -9.05
C SER A 117 -15.50 13.82 -8.71
N THR A 118 -15.67 14.25 -7.47
CA THR A 118 -15.18 15.54 -6.94
C THR A 118 -13.76 15.51 -6.41
N SER A 119 -13.10 14.34 -6.42
CA SER A 119 -11.74 14.19 -5.93
C SER A 119 -10.72 14.75 -6.91
N GLY A 120 -9.75 15.50 -6.37
CA GLY A 120 -8.70 16.16 -7.11
C GLY A 120 -7.40 15.37 -7.16
N GLN A 121 -6.33 16.10 -7.48
CA GLN A 121 -4.98 15.56 -7.53
C GLN A 121 -4.21 15.91 -6.26
N ALA A 122 -3.24 15.06 -5.93
CA ALA A 122 -2.28 15.30 -4.88
C ALA A 122 -0.86 15.00 -5.36
N TYR A 123 0.12 15.76 -4.86
CA TYR A 123 1.52 15.39 -4.95
C TYR A 123 1.87 14.49 -3.78
N VAL A 124 2.59 13.42 -4.08
CA VAL A 124 3.19 12.53 -3.07
C VAL A 124 4.68 12.82 -3.01
N TYR A 125 5.17 13.12 -1.82
CA TYR A 125 6.59 13.28 -1.52
C TYR A 125 7.05 12.14 -0.62
N VAL A 126 8.25 11.65 -0.87
CA VAL A 126 8.93 10.66 -0.02
C VAL A 126 10.29 11.24 0.36
N ASP A 127 10.54 11.33 1.66
CA ASP A 127 11.81 11.81 2.21
C ASP A 127 12.22 13.19 1.61
N GLY A 128 11.22 14.08 1.44
CA GLY A 128 11.40 15.42 0.89
C GLY A 128 11.36 15.50 -0.64
N THR A 129 11.48 14.40 -1.36
CA THR A 129 11.49 14.38 -2.83
C THR A 129 10.12 14.03 -3.39
N LYS A 130 9.65 14.76 -4.42
CA LYS A 130 8.40 14.46 -5.11
C LYS A 130 8.51 13.13 -5.85
N ALA A 131 7.70 12.16 -5.44
CA ALA A 131 7.67 10.81 -6.00
C ALA A 131 6.59 10.62 -7.05
N ALA A 132 5.43 11.30 -6.92
CA ALA A 132 4.31 11.14 -7.84
C ALA A 132 3.36 12.35 -7.83
N THR A 133 2.55 12.44 -8.89
CA THR A 133 1.27 13.15 -8.91
C THR A 133 0.18 12.10 -9.07
N VAL A 134 -0.76 12.05 -8.14
CA VAL A 134 -1.82 11.04 -8.08
C VAL A 134 -3.17 11.71 -8.29
N ASP A 135 -3.96 11.20 -9.23
CA ASP A 135 -5.33 11.64 -9.46
C ASP A 135 -6.32 10.73 -8.72
N LEU A 136 -7.12 11.32 -7.84
CA LEU A 136 -8.10 10.62 -7.03
C LEU A 136 -9.49 10.58 -7.68
N LYS A 137 -9.65 11.08 -8.91
CA LYS A 137 -10.97 11.05 -9.59
C LYS A 137 -11.44 9.62 -9.77
N SER A 138 -12.71 9.38 -9.48
CA SER A 138 -13.42 8.13 -9.77
C SER A 138 -14.86 8.45 -10.14
N SER A 139 -15.45 7.74 -11.08
CA SER A 139 -16.86 7.90 -11.45
C SER A 139 -17.82 7.55 -10.31
N THR A 140 -17.41 6.65 -9.43
CA THR A 140 -18.16 6.23 -8.23
C THR A 140 -17.36 6.52 -6.98
N THR A 141 -18.05 6.69 -5.85
CA THR A 141 -17.37 6.81 -4.55
C THR A 141 -16.78 5.48 -4.16
N GLN A 142 -15.47 5.48 -3.89
CA GLN A 142 -14.71 4.32 -3.45
C GLN A 142 -13.98 4.67 -2.15
N TYR A 143 -14.03 3.78 -1.17
CA TYR A 143 -13.39 3.94 0.14
C TYR A 143 -12.22 2.98 0.28
N ARG A 144 -11.28 3.30 1.18
CA ARG A 144 -10.15 2.44 1.57
C ARG A 144 -9.31 1.96 0.38
N GLN A 145 -9.08 2.85 -0.59
CA GLN A 145 -8.31 2.52 -1.79
C GLN A 145 -6.83 2.78 -1.57
N ALA A 146 -6.00 1.75 -1.73
CA ALA A 146 -4.55 1.91 -1.81
C ALA A 146 -4.19 2.43 -3.20
N ILE A 147 -4.01 3.75 -3.33
CA ILE A 147 -3.88 4.42 -4.64
C ILE A 147 -2.43 4.59 -5.09
N TRP A 148 -1.51 4.58 -4.16
CA TRP A 148 -0.08 4.73 -4.43
C TRP A 148 0.73 3.88 -3.44
N THR A 149 1.79 3.25 -3.93
CA THR A 149 2.66 2.39 -3.14
C THR A 149 4.13 2.66 -3.42
N LYS A 150 4.98 2.40 -2.42
CA LYS A 150 6.43 2.38 -2.58
C LYS A 150 7.04 1.29 -1.71
N SER A 151 8.10 0.66 -2.22
CA SER A 151 8.89 -0.32 -1.49
C SER A 151 10.37 0.01 -1.55
N TRP A 152 11.12 -0.41 -0.53
CA TRP A 152 12.57 -0.32 -0.39
C TRP A 152 13.16 -1.71 -0.19
N SER A 153 14.44 -1.88 -0.49
CA SER A 153 15.15 -3.15 -0.31
C SER A 153 15.29 -3.55 1.16
N SER A 154 15.39 -2.57 2.06
CA SER A 154 15.50 -2.75 3.51
C SER A 154 14.50 -1.89 4.26
N SER A 155 14.24 -2.23 5.52
CA SER A 155 13.47 -1.37 6.44
C SER A 155 14.29 -0.15 6.82
N GLY A 156 13.65 1.01 6.81
CA GLY A 156 14.26 2.28 7.17
C GLY A 156 13.23 3.29 7.66
N LYS A 157 13.71 4.40 8.25
CA LYS A 157 12.85 5.53 8.62
C LYS A 157 12.53 6.35 7.38
N HIS A 158 11.25 6.55 7.11
CA HIS A 158 10.75 7.28 5.94
C HIS A 158 9.66 8.28 6.32
N THR A 159 9.51 9.31 5.50
CA THR A 159 8.41 10.27 5.59
C THR A 159 7.64 10.28 4.27
N VAL A 160 6.34 10.07 4.34
CA VAL A 160 5.42 10.31 3.22
C VAL A 160 4.62 11.56 3.51
N LYS A 161 4.64 12.52 2.57
CA LYS A 161 3.87 13.77 2.64
C LYS A 161 2.98 13.89 1.42
N ILE A 162 1.71 14.17 1.67
CA ILE A 162 0.69 14.41 0.64
C ILE A 162 0.41 15.91 0.59
N VAL A 163 0.41 16.48 -0.59
CA VAL A 163 0.14 17.92 -0.81
C VAL A 163 -1.01 18.06 -1.79
N VAL A 164 -2.05 18.78 -1.39
CA VAL A 164 -3.24 19.05 -2.21
C VAL A 164 -2.86 19.96 -3.38
N VAL A 165 -3.19 19.55 -4.61
CA VAL A 165 -2.94 20.36 -5.82
C VAL A 165 -3.92 21.53 -5.93
N GLY A 166 -5.17 21.36 -5.49
CA GLY A 166 -6.24 22.33 -5.72
C GLY A 166 -6.79 22.28 -7.14
N THR A 167 -7.01 21.07 -7.65
CA THR A 167 -7.48 20.83 -9.02
C THR A 167 -8.79 21.57 -9.29
N SER A 168 -8.83 22.39 -10.33
CA SER A 168 -10.02 23.17 -10.70
C SER A 168 -11.26 22.29 -10.90
N GLY A 169 -12.39 22.71 -10.35
CA GLY A 169 -13.67 22.00 -10.41
C GLY A 169 -13.78 20.75 -9.51
N ARG A 170 -12.67 20.22 -9.00
CA ARG A 170 -12.65 19.02 -8.14
C ARG A 170 -11.45 19.04 -7.17
N PRO A 171 -11.37 19.99 -6.25
CA PRO A 171 -10.17 20.18 -5.44
C PRO A 171 -10.01 19.20 -4.28
N ALA A 172 -11.01 18.38 -3.95
CA ALA A 172 -11.04 17.58 -2.73
C ALA A 172 -10.02 16.44 -2.74
N VAL A 173 -9.20 16.34 -1.70
CA VAL A 173 -8.30 15.21 -1.41
C VAL A 173 -8.72 14.64 -0.06
N THR A 174 -9.17 13.38 -0.03
CA THR A 174 -9.58 12.69 1.20
C THR A 174 -8.61 11.55 1.47
N THR A 175 -7.85 11.68 2.55
CA THR A 175 -6.88 10.68 2.99
C THR A 175 -7.42 9.87 4.16
N ASP A 176 -7.12 8.57 4.17
CA ASP A 176 -7.68 7.57 5.10
C ASP A 176 -6.55 6.79 5.80
N GLY A 177 -5.34 7.36 5.85
CA GLY A 177 -4.17 6.79 6.48
C GLY A 177 -3.16 6.20 5.51
N ILE A 178 -2.21 5.45 6.07
CA ILE A 178 -1.24 4.66 5.32
C ILE A 178 -1.16 3.23 5.87
N ALA A 179 -0.93 2.26 4.98
CA ALA A 179 -0.52 0.91 5.37
C ALA A 179 0.99 0.78 5.18
N ILE A 180 1.68 0.14 6.12
CA ILE A 180 3.12 -0.10 6.05
C ILE A 180 3.44 -1.57 6.27
N ILE A 181 4.61 -2.01 5.79
CA ILE A 181 5.23 -3.29 6.14
C ILE A 181 6.61 -2.99 6.75
N GLY A 182 6.82 -3.44 7.98
CA GLY A 182 8.08 -3.37 8.70
C GLY A 182 9.12 -4.38 8.23
#